data_187f9c0db1f1f3f37151396428ea33d7
#
_entry.id   187f9c0db1f1f3f37151396428ea33d7
#
_cell.length_a   1.000
_cell.length_b   1.000
_cell.length_c   1.000
_cell.angle_alpha   90.00
_cell.angle_beta   90.00
_cell.angle_gamma   90.00
#
_symmetry.space_group_name_H-M   'P 1'
#
loop_
_entity.id
_entity.type
_entity.pdbx_description
1 polymer ?
#
loop_
_entity_poly.entity_id
_entity_poly.type
_entity_poly.pdbx_seq_one_letter_code
_entity_poly.pdbx_strand_id
1 'polypeptide(L)'
;MNTKKYRPVLTNMLASLKANLGILAVLVIMVVALSLLSPVFLTSNNILSVGRQMFSNICLSLGMTFVIIIGGIDLSVGAIVALSGITSVGLVINGGWAVAPAVIAGILIGTLCGILNGCIISWLKVPAFIVTMAMMNVARGAAQIYTGGTAIRIQ
;
A
#
# COMPACT_ATOMS: atom_id res chain seq x y z
N MET A 1 3.38 46.52 -2.95
CA MET A 1 4.07 45.74 -1.89
C MET A 1 3.03 44.87 -1.21
N ASN A 2 2.94 43.58 -1.58
CA ASN A 2 1.85 42.69 -1.18
C ASN A 2 2.31 41.88 0.05
N THR A 3 1.94 42.36 1.24
CA THR A 3 2.23 41.66 2.48
C THR A 3 1.34 40.42 2.56
N LYS A 4 1.85 39.26 2.14
CA LYS A 4 1.23 37.96 2.45
C LYS A 4 1.19 37.83 3.98
N LYS A 5 -0.01 38.06 4.53
CA LYS A 5 -0.31 37.91 5.95
C LYS A 5 -0.10 36.45 6.32
N TYR A 6 1.01 36.13 6.96
CA TYR A 6 1.28 34.80 7.53
C TYR A 6 0.17 34.50 8.55
N ARG A 7 -0.81 33.69 8.17
CA ARG A 7 -1.77 33.16 9.14
C ARG A 7 -1.01 32.24 10.08
N PRO A 8 -1.11 32.41 11.40
CA PRO A 8 -0.42 31.53 12.32
C PRO A 8 -0.82 30.06 12.06
N VAL A 9 0.13 29.16 12.15
CA VAL A 9 -0.04 27.72 11.88
C VAL A 9 -1.27 27.15 12.61
N LEU A 10 -1.52 27.63 13.79
CA LEU A 10 -2.65 27.22 14.64
C LEU A 10 -4.01 27.53 14.01
N THR A 11 -4.19 28.70 13.38
CA THR A 11 -5.46 29.08 12.70
C THR A 11 -5.69 28.24 11.45
N ASN A 12 -4.65 27.86 10.75
CA ASN A 12 -4.75 26.96 9.59
C ASN A 12 -5.10 25.53 10.04
N MET A 13 -4.52 25.05 11.14
CA MET A 13 -4.88 23.74 11.73
C MET A 13 -6.33 23.72 12.21
N LEU A 14 -6.79 24.75 12.89
CA LEU A 14 -8.19 24.86 13.34
C LEU A 14 -9.18 24.96 12.18
N ALA A 15 -8.82 25.66 11.11
CA ALA A 15 -9.63 25.73 9.90
C ALA A 15 -9.71 24.37 9.19
N SER A 16 -8.59 23.63 9.10
CA SER A 16 -8.55 22.28 8.54
C SER A 16 -9.35 21.29 9.40
N LEU A 17 -9.27 21.38 10.72
CA LEU A 17 -10.08 20.55 11.62
C LEU A 17 -11.58 20.83 11.43
N LYS A 18 -12.00 22.10 11.34
CA LYS A 18 -13.39 22.46 11.08
C LYS A 18 -13.88 21.97 9.71
N ALA A 19 -13.06 22.04 8.69
CA ALA A 19 -13.39 21.54 7.34
C ALA A 19 -13.58 20.01 7.33
N ASN A 20 -12.89 19.29 8.21
CA ASN A 20 -12.95 17.81 8.29
C ASN A 20 -13.87 17.29 9.40
N LEU A 21 -14.58 18.17 10.13
CA LEU A 21 -15.47 17.77 11.23
C LEU A 21 -16.51 16.72 10.80
N GLY A 22 -17.04 16.83 9.58
CA GLY A 22 -18.00 15.86 9.05
C GLY A 22 -17.40 14.46 8.93
N ILE A 23 -16.18 14.36 8.40
CA ILE A 23 -15.46 13.08 8.25
C ILE A 23 -15.12 12.50 9.63
N LEU A 24 -14.64 13.35 10.55
CA LEU A 24 -14.34 12.94 11.92
C LEU A 24 -15.57 12.45 12.67
N ALA A 25 -16.71 13.15 12.52
CA ALA A 25 -17.97 12.72 13.12
C ALA A 25 -18.42 11.36 12.61
N VAL A 26 -18.37 11.13 11.29
CA VAL A 26 -18.70 9.82 10.70
C VAL A 26 -17.76 8.73 11.22
N LEU A 27 -16.44 9.01 11.31
CA LEU A 27 -15.48 8.06 11.85
C LEU A 27 -15.80 7.69 13.30
N VAL A 28 -16.07 8.68 14.14
CA VAL A 28 -16.41 8.45 15.56
C VAL A 28 -17.70 7.65 15.69
N ILE A 29 -18.75 8.02 14.95
CA ILE A 29 -20.01 7.28 14.95
C ILE A 29 -19.79 5.82 14.53
N MET A 30 -18.98 5.59 13.49
CA MET A 30 -18.68 4.24 13.00
C MET A 30 -17.90 3.42 14.04
N VAL A 31 -16.89 4.02 14.69
CA VAL A 31 -16.13 3.37 15.77
C VAL A 31 -17.02 3.01 16.94
N VAL A 32 -17.88 3.93 17.38
CA VAL A 32 -18.83 3.69 18.48
C VAL A 32 -19.82 2.59 18.10
N ALA A 33 -20.43 2.67 16.91
CA ALA A 33 -21.37 1.66 16.44
C ALA A 33 -20.73 0.26 16.38
N LEU A 34 -19.53 0.15 15.80
CA LEU A 34 -18.80 -1.12 15.72
C LEU A 34 -18.39 -1.65 17.10
N SER A 35 -18.05 -0.77 18.04
CA SER A 35 -17.69 -1.16 19.40
C SER A 35 -18.89 -1.73 20.17
N LEU A 36 -20.09 -1.24 19.87
CA LEU A 36 -21.32 -1.74 20.51
C LEU A 36 -21.85 -3.02 19.85
N LEU A 37 -21.67 -3.15 18.52
CA LEU A 37 -22.18 -4.26 17.74
C LEU A 37 -21.26 -5.48 17.73
N SER A 38 -19.97 -5.31 17.96
CA SER A 38 -18.98 -6.39 17.87
C SER A 38 -18.09 -6.47 19.13
N PRO A 39 -18.18 -7.54 19.90
CA PRO A 39 -17.33 -7.73 21.07
C PRO A 39 -15.84 -7.90 20.72
N VAL A 40 -15.54 -8.20 19.45
CA VAL A 40 -14.17 -8.42 18.97
C VAL A 40 -13.51 -7.12 18.52
N PHE A 41 -14.29 -6.05 18.27
CA PHE A 41 -13.79 -4.83 17.62
C PHE A 41 -12.65 -4.17 18.39
N LEU A 42 -12.76 -4.01 19.70
CA LEU A 42 -11.76 -3.37 20.57
C LEU A 42 -10.79 -4.38 21.22
N THR A 43 -10.75 -5.62 20.77
CA THR A 43 -9.77 -6.60 21.29
C THR A 43 -8.35 -6.24 20.86
N SER A 44 -7.37 -6.55 21.69
CA SER A 44 -5.95 -6.32 21.39
C SER A 44 -5.52 -6.95 20.05
N ASN A 45 -6.04 -8.15 19.76
CA ASN A 45 -5.74 -8.86 18.51
C ASN A 45 -6.25 -8.10 17.29
N ASN A 46 -7.48 -7.57 17.37
CA ASN A 46 -8.06 -6.79 16.27
C ASN A 46 -7.32 -5.45 16.08
N ILE A 47 -7.01 -4.75 17.17
CA ILE A 47 -6.25 -3.48 17.13
C ILE A 47 -4.87 -3.70 16.50
N LEU A 48 -4.16 -4.76 16.88
CA LEU A 48 -2.87 -5.13 16.28
C LEU A 48 -3.01 -5.47 14.79
N SER A 49 -4.09 -6.18 14.41
CA SER A 49 -4.35 -6.51 13.00
C SER A 49 -4.63 -5.26 12.16
N VAL A 50 -5.43 -4.34 12.68
CA VAL A 50 -5.68 -3.02 12.05
C VAL A 50 -4.38 -2.23 11.94
N GLY A 51 -3.57 -2.20 13.02
CA GLY A 51 -2.27 -1.53 13.01
C GLY A 51 -1.32 -2.07 11.93
N ARG A 52 -1.25 -3.40 11.76
CA ARG A 52 -0.45 -4.03 10.68
C ARG A 52 -0.94 -3.63 9.29
N GLN A 53 -2.26 -3.62 9.07
CA GLN A 53 -2.84 -3.18 7.79
C GLN A 53 -2.57 -1.70 7.52
N MET A 54 -2.71 -0.84 8.53
CA MET A 54 -2.40 0.59 8.42
C MET A 54 -0.92 0.82 8.08
N PHE A 55 -0.01 0.10 8.72
CA PHE A 55 1.42 0.20 8.43
C PHE A 55 1.73 -0.11 6.95
N SER A 56 1.18 -1.21 6.43
CA SER A 56 1.34 -1.56 5.01
C SER A 56 0.80 -0.46 4.10
N ASN A 57 -0.39 0.07 4.40
CA ASN A 57 -1.00 1.14 3.61
C ASN A 57 -0.18 2.44 3.67
N ILE A 58 0.41 2.78 4.81
CA ILE A 58 1.30 3.95 4.95
C ILE A 58 2.54 3.79 4.07
N CYS A 59 3.20 2.62 4.10
CA CYS A 59 4.36 2.36 3.25
C CYS A 59 4.02 2.49 1.75
N LEU A 60 2.87 1.93 1.33
CA LEU A 60 2.40 2.05 -0.05
C LEU A 60 2.08 3.50 -0.43
N SER A 61 1.42 4.23 0.46
CA SER A 61 1.06 5.65 0.23
C SER A 61 2.30 6.53 0.09
N LEU A 62 3.36 6.26 0.86
CA LEU A 62 4.63 6.97 0.72
C LEU A 62 5.24 6.72 -0.67
N GLY A 63 5.27 5.47 -1.13
CA GLY A 63 5.73 5.14 -2.48
C GLY A 63 4.90 5.81 -3.56
N MET A 64 3.56 5.75 -3.44
CA MET A 64 2.64 6.39 -4.38
C MET A 64 2.76 7.92 -4.41
N THR A 65 3.12 8.54 -3.29
CA THR A 65 3.35 9.99 -3.24
C THR A 65 4.43 10.42 -4.23
N PHE A 66 5.54 9.69 -4.33
CA PHE A 66 6.60 9.99 -5.31
C PHE A 66 6.09 9.84 -6.75
N VAL A 67 5.28 8.82 -7.03
CA VAL A 67 4.68 8.60 -8.35
C VAL A 67 3.76 9.76 -8.73
N ILE A 68 2.94 10.24 -7.79
CA ILE A 68 2.02 11.36 -8.01
C ILE A 68 2.78 12.68 -8.21
N ILE A 69 3.86 12.93 -7.45
CA ILE A 69 4.69 14.13 -7.58
C ILE A 69 5.27 14.28 -9.00
N ILE A 70 5.66 13.18 -9.63
CA ILE A 70 6.16 13.18 -11.01
C ILE A 70 5.04 13.14 -12.06
N GLY A 71 3.77 13.24 -11.64
CA GLY A 71 2.60 13.22 -12.54
C GLY A 71 2.25 11.84 -13.10
N GLY A 72 2.76 10.76 -12.52
CA GLY A 72 2.48 9.40 -12.92
C GLY A 72 1.25 8.81 -12.21
N ILE A 73 0.74 7.71 -12.77
CA ILE A 73 -0.25 6.84 -12.14
C ILE A 73 0.32 5.42 -12.16
N ASP A 74 0.46 4.80 -10.99
CA ASP A 74 0.90 3.40 -10.87
C ASP A 74 -0.25 2.50 -10.42
N LEU A 75 -0.74 1.68 -11.35
CA LEU A 75 -1.79 0.70 -11.11
C LEU A 75 -1.22 -0.65 -10.64
N SER A 76 0.10 -0.86 -10.73
CA SER A 76 0.74 -2.15 -10.47
C SER A 76 1.10 -2.37 -9.01
N VAL A 77 1.12 -1.33 -8.18
CA VAL A 77 1.63 -1.37 -6.80
C VAL A 77 1.02 -2.51 -5.98
N GLY A 78 -0.30 -2.68 -6.00
CA GLY A 78 -0.98 -3.74 -5.25
C GLY A 78 -0.65 -5.15 -5.75
N ALA A 79 -0.51 -5.32 -7.07
CA ALA A 79 -0.15 -6.60 -7.67
C ALA A 79 1.32 -6.99 -7.39
N ILE A 80 2.22 -6.01 -7.40
CA ILE A 80 3.64 -6.20 -7.07
C ILE A 80 3.78 -6.58 -5.60
N VAL A 81 3.05 -5.91 -4.69
CA VAL A 81 3.03 -6.27 -3.27
C VAL A 81 2.54 -7.70 -3.07
N ALA A 82 1.47 -8.08 -3.76
CA ALA A 82 0.96 -9.45 -3.68
C ALA A 82 1.99 -10.47 -4.20
N LEU A 83 2.61 -10.22 -5.35
CA LEU A 83 3.65 -11.09 -5.90
C LEU A 83 4.85 -11.22 -4.96
N SER A 84 5.37 -10.10 -4.46
CA SER A 84 6.51 -10.06 -3.53
C SER A 84 6.20 -10.81 -2.22
N GLY A 85 5.01 -10.57 -1.65
CA GLY A 85 4.57 -11.22 -0.42
C GLY A 85 4.38 -12.72 -0.59
N ILE A 86 3.68 -13.13 -1.63
CA ILE A 86 3.43 -14.55 -1.95
C ILE A 86 4.76 -15.29 -2.18
N THR A 87 5.69 -14.67 -2.90
CA THR A 87 7.00 -15.30 -3.15
C THR A 87 7.80 -15.43 -1.86
N SER A 88 7.86 -14.38 -1.03
CA SER A 88 8.54 -14.44 0.27
C SER A 88 7.98 -15.54 1.17
N VAL A 89 6.67 -15.59 1.31
CA VAL A 89 5.97 -16.60 2.13
C VAL A 89 6.18 -18.00 1.55
N GLY A 90 6.06 -18.15 0.25
CA GLY A 90 6.26 -19.44 -0.42
C GLY A 90 7.69 -19.98 -0.30
N LEU A 91 8.69 -19.12 -0.34
CA LEU A 91 10.09 -19.53 -0.10
C LEU A 91 10.30 -20.05 1.31
N VAL A 92 9.64 -19.45 2.31
CA VAL A 92 9.71 -19.96 3.70
C VAL A 92 8.96 -21.27 3.84
N ILE A 93 7.71 -21.34 3.39
CA ILE A 93 6.83 -22.49 3.66
C ILE A 93 7.19 -23.69 2.79
N ASN A 94 7.33 -23.48 1.47
CA ASN A 94 7.55 -24.55 0.50
C ASN A 94 9.05 -24.80 0.24
N GLY A 95 9.86 -23.74 0.33
CA GLY A 95 11.29 -23.81 0.05
C GLY A 95 12.17 -24.05 1.27
N GLY A 96 11.64 -23.98 2.48
CA GLY A 96 12.41 -24.15 3.73
C GLY A 96 13.44 -23.03 3.98
N TRP A 97 13.31 -21.90 3.32
CA TRP A 97 14.25 -20.79 3.48
C TRP A 97 14.08 -20.10 4.84
N ALA A 98 15.17 -19.57 5.37
CA ALA A 98 15.09 -18.66 6.52
C ALA A 98 14.34 -17.39 6.13
N VAL A 99 13.66 -16.77 7.11
CA VAL A 99 12.79 -15.60 6.88
C VAL A 99 13.55 -14.43 6.25
N ALA A 100 14.77 -14.14 6.72
CA ALA A 100 15.53 -13.00 6.24
C ALA A 100 15.86 -13.07 4.72
N PRO A 101 16.44 -14.14 4.17
CA PRO A 101 16.66 -14.23 2.74
C PRO A 101 15.37 -14.29 1.91
N ALA A 102 14.29 -14.86 2.43
CA ALA A 102 12.99 -14.86 1.76
C ALA A 102 12.40 -13.45 1.63
N VAL A 103 12.51 -12.63 2.67
CA VAL A 103 12.10 -11.22 2.64
C VAL A 103 12.95 -10.42 1.64
N ILE A 104 14.27 -10.63 1.63
CA ILE A 104 15.17 -10.00 0.65
C ILE A 104 14.75 -10.35 -0.78
N ALA A 105 14.42 -11.63 -1.05
CA ALA A 105 13.92 -12.05 -2.35
C ALA A 105 12.64 -11.31 -2.76
N GLY A 106 11.69 -11.15 -1.84
CA GLY A 106 10.48 -10.35 -2.10
C GLY A 106 10.78 -8.88 -2.42
N ILE A 107 11.70 -8.26 -1.68
CA ILE A 107 12.14 -6.88 -1.94
C ILE A 107 12.78 -6.78 -3.33
N LEU A 108 13.62 -7.73 -3.71
CA LEU A 108 14.24 -7.75 -5.03
C LEU A 108 13.22 -7.88 -6.16
N ILE A 109 12.20 -8.72 -6.00
CA ILE A 109 11.10 -8.84 -6.98
C ILE A 109 10.37 -7.51 -7.15
N GLY A 110 9.98 -6.88 -6.05
CA GLY A 110 9.31 -5.57 -6.11
C GLY A 110 10.20 -4.51 -6.77
N THR A 111 11.48 -4.49 -6.44
CA THR A 111 12.47 -3.58 -7.02
C THR A 111 12.63 -3.81 -8.52
N LEU A 112 12.76 -5.05 -8.96
CA LEU A 112 12.87 -5.40 -10.38
C LEU A 112 11.63 -4.95 -11.17
N CYS A 113 10.42 -5.20 -10.66
CA CYS A 113 9.20 -4.72 -11.29
C CYS A 113 9.18 -3.19 -11.40
N GLY A 114 9.60 -2.49 -10.35
CA GLY A 114 9.71 -1.03 -10.34
C GLY A 114 10.74 -0.50 -11.35
N ILE A 115 11.91 -1.12 -11.43
CA ILE A 115 12.95 -0.77 -12.42
C ILE A 115 12.42 -0.97 -13.84
N LEU A 116 11.76 -2.09 -14.14
CA LEU A 116 11.19 -2.37 -15.45
C LEU A 116 10.14 -1.32 -15.83
N ASN A 117 9.21 -0.99 -14.93
CA ASN A 117 8.25 0.09 -15.16
C ASN A 117 8.94 1.41 -15.44
N GLY A 118 9.89 1.81 -14.59
CA GLY A 118 10.61 3.07 -14.72
C GLY A 118 11.41 3.16 -16.02
N CYS A 119 12.10 2.09 -16.42
CA CYS A 119 12.84 2.04 -17.68
C CYS A 119 11.91 2.19 -18.90
N ILE A 120 10.80 1.45 -18.94
CA ILE A 120 9.85 1.52 -20.05
C ILE A 120 9.25 2.91 -20.15
N ILE A 121 8.82 3.49 -19.03
CA ILE A 121 8.23 4.84 -18.99
C ILE A 121 9.24 5.90 -19.43
N SER A 122 10.47 5.85 -18.90
CA SER A 122 11.44 6.93 -19.14
C SER A 122 12.12 6.84 -20.51
N TRP A 123 12.46 5.64 -20.98
CA TRP A 123 13.18 5.44 -22.23
C TRP A 123 12.25 5.38 -23.45
N LEU A 124 11.17 4.61 -23.34
CA LEU A 124 10.21 4.46 -24.44
C LEU A 124 9.14 5.55 -24.46
N LYS A 125 9.11 6.44 -23.45
CA LYS A 125 8.14 7.54 -23.32
C LYS A 125 6.68 7.08 -23.35
N VAL A 126 6.42 5.85 -22.92
CA VAL A 126 5.06 5.30 -22.83
C VAL A 126 4.37 5.88 -21.58
N PRO A 127 3.10 6.27 -21.66
CA PRO A 127 2.35 6.76 -20.51
C PRO A 127 2.38 5.77 -19.33
N ALA A 128 2.63 6.28 -18.12
CA ALA A 128 2.83 5.46 -16.91
C ALA A 128 1.66 4.50 -16.65
N PHE A 129 0.41 4.95 -16.83
CA PHE A 129 -0.76 4.11 -16.57
C PHE A 129 -0.84 2.87 -17.48
N ILE A 130 -0.37 2.97 -18.74
CA ILE A 130 -0.36 1.83 -19.68
C ILE A 130 0.67 0.79 -19.22
N VAL A 131 1.88 1.24 -18.90
CA VAL A 131 2.97 0.37 -18.47
C VAL A 131 2.62 -0.33 -17.15
N THR A 132 2.13 0.43 -16.19
CA THR A 132 1.78 -0.10 -14.86
C THR A 132 0.54 -1.00 -14.90
N MET A 133 -0.42 -0.74 -15.79
CA MET A 133 -1.55 -1.64 -16.02
C MET A 133 -1.08 -2.98 -16.63
N ALA A 134 -0.15 -2.95 -17.57
CA ALA A 134 0.46 -4.17 -18.13
C ALA A 134 1.21 -4.93 -17.03
N MET A 135 2.07 -4.24 -16.25
CA MET A 135 2.81 -4.82 -15.14
C MET A 135 1.87 -5.42 -14.08
N MET A 136 0.74 -4.78 -13.77
CA MET A 136 -0.27 -5.31 -12.87
C MET A 136 -0.74 -6.70 -13.30
N ASN A 137 -1.04 -6.88 -14.60
CA ASN A 137 -1.48 -8.16 -15.12
C ASN A 137 -0.35 -9.20 -15.12
N VAL A 138 0.87 -8.81 -15.49
CA VAL A 138 2.06 -9.67 -15.41
C VAL A 138 2.31 -10.14 -13.97
N ALA A 139 2.31 -9.23 -13.01
CA ALA A 139 2.54 -9.56 -11.60
C ALA A 139 1.43 -10.47 -11.03
N ARG A 140 0.16 -10.22 -11.38
CA ARG A 140 -0.96 -11.10 -10.99
C ARG A 140 -0.83 -12.50 -11.61
N GLY A 141 -0.53 -12.56 -12.90
CA GLY A 141 -0.32 -13.83 -13.60
C GLY A 141 0.85 -14.63 -13.00
N ALA A 142 1.97 -13.97 -12.73
CA ALA A 142 3.12 -14.59 -12.07
C ALA A 142 2.78 -15.11 -10.67
N ALA A 143 2.04 -14.33 -9.88
CA ALA A 143 1.56 -14.75 -8.55
C ALA A 143 0.65 -15.98 -8.64
N GLN A 144 -0.27 -16.02 -9.60
CA GLN A 144 -1.18 -17.17 -9.81
C GLN A 144 -0.42 -18.43 -10.28
N ILE A 145 0.53 -18.28 -11.18
CA ILE A 145 1.38 -19.40 -11.62
C ILE A 145 2.17 -19.95 -10.43
N TYR A 146 2.79 -19.07 -9.63
CA TYR A 146 3.59 -19.48 -8.49
C TYR A 146 2.78 -20.23 -7.42
N THR A 147 1.51 -19.84 -7.21
CA THR A 147 0.61 -20.48 -6.22
C THR A 147 -0.19 -21.64 -6.78
N GLY A 148 -0.14 -21.92 -8.08
CA GLY A 148 -1.04 -22.87 -8.75
C GLY A 148 -2.50 -22.45 -8.63
N GLY A 149 -2.78 -21.14 -8.49
CA GLY A 149 -4.15 -20.60 -8.32
C GLY A 149 -4.74 -20.83 -6.92
N THR A 150 -3.98 -21.34 -5.96
CA THR A 150 -4.44 -21.62 -4.59
C THR A 150 -3.86 -20.63 -3.59
N ALA A 151 -4.56 -20.44 -2.46
CA ALA A 151 -4.06 -19.58 -1.39
C ALA A 151 -2.94 -20.27 -0.60
N ILE A 152 -1.79 -19.60 -0.43
CA ILE A 152 -0.75 -20.05 0.50
C ILE A 152 -1.23 -19.73 1.91
N ARG A 153 -1.42 -20.78 2.73
CA ARG A 153 -1.82 -20.65 4.14
C ARG A 153 -0.60 -20.86 5.03
N ILE A 154 -0.38 -19.93 5.94
CA ILE A 154 0.56 -20.08 7.06
C ILE A 154 -0.19 -20.91 8.11
N GLN A 155 0.30 -22.11 8.38
CA GLN A 155 -0.21 -22.95 9.47
C GLN A 155 0.45 -22.57 10.78
#